data_08307bf0e133e27040a660bd50ee9942
#
_entry.id   08307bf0e133e27040a660bd50ee9942
#
_cell.length_a   1.000
_cell.length_b   1.000
_cell.length_c   1.000
_cell.angle_alpha   90.00
_cell.angle_beta   90.00
_cell.angle_gamma   90.00
#
_symmetry.space_group_name_H-M   'P 1'
#
loop_
_entity.id
_entity.type
_entity.pdbx_description
1 polymer ?
#
loop_
_entity_poly.entity_id
_entity_poly.type
_entity_poly.pdbx_seq_one_letter_code
_entity_poly.pdbx_strand_id
1 'polypeptide(L)'
;REEGLTARESQIMKIIWDNDKASVEDIQAKLPDRLVDSTIRTMLQIMEDKGYVTFHKQSRAKFYRAIIEREEIQSSAIQQMIDRLFGGSAEMLLARMIESELVDLEGLDRLRKKLRQ
;
A
#
# COMPACT_ATOMS: atom_id res chain seq x y z
N ARG A 1 4.38 -11.67 -7.46
CA ARG A 1 3.64 -10.99 -8.37
C ARG A 1 4.06 -9.63 -8.65
N GLU A 2 4.16 -9.36 -9.89
CA GLU A 2 4.79 -8.18 -10.26
C GLU A 2 3.90 -7.03 -10.38
N GLU A 3 2.61 -7.26 -10.36
CA GLU A 3 1.75 -6.18 -10.69
C GLU A 3 1.65 -5.13 -9.64
N GLY A 4 1.82 -5.50 -8.40
CA GLY A 4 1.67 -4.55 -7.33
C GLY A 4 0.24 -4.02 -7.23
N LEU A 5 0.08 -2.96 -6.47
CA LEU A 5 -1.22 -2.35 -6.23
C LEU A 5 -1.45 -1.20 -7.20
N THR A 6 -2.65 -1.13 -7.75
CA THR A 6 -3.07 0.06 -8.47
C THR A 6 -3.31 1.18 -7.46
N ALA A 7 -3.49 2.41 -7.96
CA ALA A 7 -3.74 3.55 -7.08
C ALA A 7 -4.99 3.34 -6.24
N ARG A 8 -6.05 2.84 -6.86
CA ARG A 8 -7.29 2.62 -6.12
C ARG A 8 -7.16 1.47 -5.12
N GLU A 9 -6.48 0.41 -5.53
CA GLU A 9 -6.22 -0.70 -4.61
C GLU A 9 -5.40 -0.25 -3.41
N SER A 10 -4.46 0.66 -3.62
CA SER A 10 -3.67 1.21 -2.52
C SER A 10 -4.54 1.96 -1.53
N GLN A 11 -5.52 2.70 -2.02
CA GLN A 11 -6.45 3.41 -1.14
C GLN A 11 -7.25 2.43 -0.30
N ILE A 12 -7.72 1.36 -0.90
CA ILE A 12 -8.49 0.35 -0.18
C ILE A 12 -7.62 -0.39 0.82
N MET A 13 -6.41 -0.77 0.41
CA MET A 13 -5.49 -1.45 1.34
C MET A 13 -5.16 -0.58 2.53
N LYS A 14 -4.96 0.73 2.32
CA LYS A 14 -4.67 1.62 3.43
C LYS A 14 -5.81 1.61 4.46
N ILE A 15 -7.05 1.62 3.97
CA ILE A 15 -8.20 1.57 4.86
C ILE A 15 -8.21 0.27 5.66
N ILE A 16 -7.92 -0.84 4.99
CA ILE A 16 -7.92 -2.15 5.65
C ILE A 16 -6.80 -2.23 6.67
N TRP A 17 -5.59 -1.80 6.30
CA TRP A 17 -4.46 -1.82 7.24
C TRP A 17 -4.72 -0.94 8.45
N ASP A 18 -5.30 0.26 8.22
CA ASP A 18 -5.51 1.21 9.31
C ASP A 18 -6.60 0.75 10.28
N ASN A 19 -7.50 -0.11 9.82
CA ASN A 19 -8.66 -0.51 10.62
C ASN A 19 -8.68 -1.98 10.98
N ASP A 20 -7.61 -2.70 10.71
CA ASP A 20 -7.45 -4.13 10.97
C ASP A 20 -8.37 -4.99 10.12
N LYS A 21 -9.64 -4.63 10.03
CA LYS A 21 -10.60 -5.26 9.13
C LYS A 21 -11.59 -4.21 8.67
N ALA A 22 -12.24 -4.46 7.55
CA ALA A 22 -13.18 -3.48 7.00
C ALA A 22 -14.24 -4.17 6.17
N SER A 23 -15.47 -3.74 6.34
CA SER A 23 -16.57 -4.15 5.47
C SER A 23 -16.59 -3.27 4.23
N VAL A 24 -17.44 -3.64 3.27
CA VAL A 24 -17.62 -2.80 2.07
C VAL A 24 -18.12 -1.41 2.46
N GLU A 25 -19.03 -1.36 3.44
CA GLU A 25 -19.54 -0.07 3.91
C GLU A 25 -18.45 0.78 4.55
N ASP A 26 -17.57 0.14 5.33
CA ASP A 26 -16.46 0.86 5.94
C ASP A 26 -15.55 1.47 4.88
N ILE A 27 -15.25 0.68 3.85
CA ILE A 27 -14.38 1.13 2.78
C ILE A 27 -15.03 2.29 2.03
N GLN A 28 -16.30 2.12 1.70
CA GLN A 28 -17.03 3.16 0.97
C GLN A 28 -17.02 4.48 1.72
N ALA A 29 -17.23 4.40 3.03
CA ALA A 29 -17.29 5.60 3.85
C ALA A 29 -15.96 6.33 3.95
N LYS A 30 -14.85 5.61 3.83
CA LYS A 30 -13.53 6.19 4.06
C LYS A 30 -12.78 6.53 2.78
N LEU A 31 -13.29 6.12 1.61
CA LEU A 31 -12.65 6.49 0.36
C LEU A 31 -12.84 7.98 0.10
N PRO A 32 -11.86 8.62 -0.57
CA PRO A 32 -11.95 10.06 -0.81
C PRO A 32 -13.08 10.45 -1.74
N ASP A 33 -13.49 9.53 -2.63
CA ASP A 33 -14.59 9.80 -3.53
C ASP A 33 -15.59 8.65 -3.41
N ARG A 34 -16.76 8.87 -3.98
CA ARG A 34 -17.84 7.93 -3.79
C ARG A 34 -17.77 6.83 -4.83
N LEU A 35 -17.68 5.59 -4.40
CA LEU A 35 -17.78 4.43 -5.26
C LEU A 35 -18.99 3.61 -4.84
N VAL A 36 -19.65 3.03 -5.83
CA VAL A 36 -20.78 2.17 -5.51
C VAL A 36 -20.29 0.82 -4.98
N ASP A 37 -21.16 0.17 -4.22
CA ASP A 37 -20.83 -1.10 -3.58
C ASP A 37 -20.30 -2.14 -4.54
N SER A 38 -20.96 -2.25 -5.70
CA SER A 38 -20.59 -3.30 -6.65
C SER A 38 -19.17 -3.11 -7.17
N THR A 39 -18.75 -1.86 -7.36
CA THR A 39 -17.39 -1.58 -7.80
C THR A 39 -16.39 -1.98 -6.72
N ILE A 40 -16.68 -1.64 -5.47
CA ILE A 40 -15.81 -2.00 -4.36
C ILE A 40 -15.71 -3.52 -4.24
N ARG A 41 -16.83 -4.22 -4.35
CA ARG A 41 -16.84 -5.67 -4.25
C ARG A 41 -16.02 -6.32 -5.36
N THR A 42 -16.12 -5.79 -6.58
CA THR A 42 -15.34 -6.29 -7.70
C THR A 42 -13.85 -6.10 -7.44
N MET A 43 -13.48 -4.93 -6.95
CA MET A 43 -12.08 -4.66 -6.65
C MET A 43 -11.56 -5.57 -5.54
N LEU A 44 -12.36 -5.79 -4.51
CA LEU A 44 -11.95 -6.67 -3.43
C LEU A 44 -11.78 -8.10 -3.92
N GLN A 45 -12.63 -8.54 -4.87
CA GLN A 45 -12.47 -9.86 -5.45
C GLN A 45 -11.15 -9.97 -6.19
N ILE A 46 -10.81 -8.95 -6.95
CA ILE A 46 -9.53 -8.93 -7.67
C ILE A 46 -8.37 -8.96 -6.67
N MET A 47 -8.47 -8.20 -5.60
CA MET A 47 -7.42 -8.15 -4.59
C MET A 47 -7.29 -9.46 -3.84
N GLU A 48 -8.41 -10.12 -3.61
CA GLU A 48 -8.39 -11.45 -3.01
C GLU A 48 -7.70 -12.45 -3.95
N ASP A 49 -8.04 -12.39 -5.24
CA ASP A 49 -7.43 -13.27 -6.24
C ASP A 49 -5.93 -13.02 -6.33
N LYS A 50 -5.49 -11.79 -6.13
CA LYS A 50 -4.07 -11.47 -6.14
C LYS A 50 -3.35 -11.88 -4.85
N GLY A 51 -4.09 -12.29 -3.85
CA GLY A 51 -3.50 -12.72 -2.59
C GLY A 51 -3.23 -11.61 -1.60
N TYR A 52 -3.88 -10.47 -1.75
CA TYR A 52 -3.65 -9.34 -0.85
C TYR A 52 -4.58 -9.32 0.34
N VAL A 53 -5.82 -9.81 0.17
CA VAL A 53 -6.82 -9.77 1.22
C VAL A 53 -7.53 -11.10 1.32
N THR A 54 -8.12 -11.34 2.49
CA THR A 54 -9.06 -12.42 2.69
C THR A 54 -10.24 -11.85 3.47
N PHE A 55 -11.28 -12.64 3.66
CA PHE A 55 -12.43 -12.15 4.40
C PHE A 55 -12.99 -13.24 5.30
N HIS A 56 -13.74 -12.80 6.28
CA HIS A 56 -14.59 -13.70 7.06
C HIS A 56 -15.98 -13.08 7.15
N LYS A 57 -16.97 -13.93 7.34
CA LYS A 57 -18.33 -13.45 7.48
C LYS A 57 -18.68 -13.33 8.94
N GLN A 58 -19.40 -12.25 9.26
CA GLN A 58 -19.88 -12.01 10.60
C GLN A 58 -21.23 -11.34 10.47
N SER A 59 -22.30 -11.99 10.95
CA SER A 59 -23.64 -11.43 10.86
C SER A 59 -23.99 -11.05 9.42
N ARG A 60 -23.71 -11.93 8.48
CA ARG A 60 -24.03 -11.76 7.06
C ARG A 60 -23.16 -10.75 6.34
N ALA A 61 -22.30 -10.04 7.03
CA ALA A 61 -21.41 -9.10 6.39
C ALA A 61 -20.04 -9.73 6.24
N LYS A 62 -19.36 -9.38 5.15
CA LYS A 62 -17.98 -9.76 4.94
C LYS A 62 -17.07 -8.71 5.49
N PHE A 63 -16.09 -9.12 6.26
CA PHE A 63 -15.05 -8.23 6.77
C PHE A 63 -13.73 -8.67 6.17
N TYR A 64 -13.05 -7.75 5.49
CA TYR A 64 -11.83 -8.02 4.76
C TYR A 64 -10.63 -7.65 5.61
N ARG A 65 -9.60 -8.48 5.54
CA ARG A 65 -8.34 -8.26 6.25
C ARG A 65 -7.19 -8.43 5.28
N ALA A 66 -6.10 -7.72 5.55
CA ALA A 66 -4.91 -7.85 4.73
C ALA A 66 -4.19 -9.14 5.08
N ILE A 67 -3.74 -9.87 4.06
CA ILE A 67 -2.87 -11.03 4.25
C ILE A 67 -1.41 -10.63 4.02
N ILE A 68 -1.18 -9.50 3.38
CA ILE A 68 0.16 -9.06 3.09
C ILE A 68 0.46 -7.84 3.94
N GLU A 69 1.68 -7.77 4.48
CA GLU A 69 2.05 -6.67 5.36
C GLU A 69 2.28 -5.40 4.55
N ARG A 70 1.96 -4.26 5.18
CA ARG A 70 2.18 -2.96 4.55
C ARG A 70 3.63 -2.78 4.13
N GLU A 71 4.54 -3.13 5.02
CA GLU A 71 5.97 -2.98 4.76
C GLU A 71 6.43 -3.82 3.59
N GLU A 72 5.82 -4.98 3.42
CA GLU A 72 6.16 -5.86 2.33
C GLU A 72 5.78 -5.25 0.99
N ILE A 73 4.59 -4.68 0.92
CA ILE A 73 4.14 -3.99 -0.29
C ILE A 73 5.03 -2.79 -0.58
N GLN A 74 5.37 -2.02 0.45
CA GLN A 74 6.19 -0.84 0.29
C GLN A 74 7.58 -1.20 -0.23
N SER A 75 8.18 -2.22 0.36
CA SER A 75 9.51 -2.64 -0.06
C SER A 75 9.51 -3.15 -1.49
N SER A 76 8.49 -3.91 -1.84
CA SER A 76 8.39 -4.44 -3.20
C SER A 76 8.20 -3.31 -4.22
N ALA A 77 7.40 -2.31 -3.88
CA ALA A 77 7.17 -1.18 -4.78
C ALA A 77 8.45 -0.39 -5.00
N ILE A 78 9.22 -0.18 -3.94
CA ILE A 78 10.49 0.53 -4.05
C ILE A 78 11.45 -0.26 -4.93
N GLN A 79 11.54 -1.57 -4.71
CA GLN A 79 12.46 -2.39 -5.49
C GLN A 79 12.09 -2.37 -6.96
N GLN A 80 10.80 -2.45 -7.27
CA GLN A 80 10.37 -2.39 -8.67
C GLN A 80 10.71 -1.06 -9.31
N MET A 81 10.53 0.01 -8.57
CA MET A 81 10.84 1.34 -9.09
C MET A 81 12.34 1.46 -9.35
N ILE A 82 13.16 0.98 -8.42
CA ILE A 82 14.61 1.01 -8.59
C ILE A 82 15.01 0.23 -9.83
N ASP A 83 14.43 -0.94 -10.01
CA ASP A 83 14.79 -1.79 -11.14
C ASP A 83 14.36 -1.20 -12.47
N ARG A 84 13.19 -0.58 -12.50
CA ARG A 84 12.64 -0.07 -13.76
C ARG A 84 13.21 1.28 -14.15
N LEU A 85 13.40 2.16 -13.18
CA LEU A 85 13.70 3.55 -13.48
C LEU A 85 15.12 3.96 -13.14
N PHE A 86 15.78 3.22 -12.25
CA PHE A 86 17.09 3.62 -11.75
C PHE A 86 18.17 2.57 -12.01
N GLY A 87 17.91 1.69 -12.98
CA GLY A 87 18.90 0.72 -13.39
C GLY A 87 19.40 -0.19 -12.27
N GLY A 88 18.57 -0.41 -11.26
CA GLY A 88 18.93 -1.25 -10.13
C GLY A 88 19.70 -0.51 -9.04
N SER A 89 19.86 0.81 -9.16
CA SER A 89 20.69 1.57 -8.23
C SER A 89 19.83 2.33 -7.21
N ALA A 90 19.85 1.85 -5.97
CA ALA A 90 19.18 2.55 -4.88
C ALA A 90 19.83 3.89 -4.59
N GLU A 91 21.14 4.00 -4.80
CA GLU A 91 21.84 5.27 -4.64
C GLU A 91 21.32 6.34 -5.58
N MET A 92 21.01 5.93 -6.81
CA MET A 92 20.46 6.86 -7.78
C MET A 92 19.11 7.39 -7.36
N LEU A 93 18.25 6.50 -6.84
CA LEU A 93 16.97 6.93 -6.31
C LEU A 93 17.18 7.93 -5.18
N LEU A 94 18.08 7.62 -4.28
CA LEU A 94 18.34 8.50 -3.14
C LEU A 94 18.86 9.85 -3.60
N ALA A 95 19.75 9.85 -4.59
CA ALA A 95 20.28 11.10 -5.13
C ALA A 95 19.15 11.97 -5.69
N ARG A 96 18.23 11.36 -6.42
CA ARG A 96 17.10 12.11 -6.97
C ARG A 96 16.21 12.69 -5.87
N MET A 97 16.02 11.94 -4.80
CA MET A 97 15.21 12.42 -3.69
C MET A 97 15.86 13.65 -3.04
N ILE A 98 17.16 13.62 -2.90
CA ILE A 98 17.88 14.76 -2.31
C ILE A 98 17.85 15.95 -3.26
N GLU A 99 18.13 15.73 -4.54
CA GLU A 99 18.12 16.81 -5.54
C GLU A 99 16.76 17.47 -5.66
N SER A 100 15.69 16.67 -5.52
CA SER A 100 14.33 17.19 -5.60
C SER A 100 13.83 17.77 -4.30
N GLU A 101 14.69 17.80 -3.29
CA GLU A 101 14.37 18.35 -1.97
C GLU A 101 13.24 17.60 -1.26
N LEU A 102 13.02 16.34 -1.62
CA LEU A 102 12.09 15.49 -0.89
C LEU A 102 12.67 15.08 0.44
N VAL A 103 13.99 14.99 0.51
CA VAL A 103 14.70 14.58 1.71
C VAL A 103 15.96 15.45 1.79
N ASP A 104 16.31 15.93 2.98
CA ASP A 104 17.57 16.64 3.15
C ASP A 104 18.56 15.79 3.96
N LEU A 105 19.78 16.25 4.02
CA LEU A 105 20.83 15.49 4.68
C LEU A 105 20.61 15.39 6.20
N GLU A 106 20.02 16.43 6.78
CA GLU A 106 19.70 16.39 8.20
C GLU A 106 18.66 15.33 8.49
N GLY A 107 17.65 15.25 7.62
CA GLY A 107 16.61 14.24 7.76
C GLY A 107 17.17 12.84 7.65
N LEU A 108 18.11 12.65 6.73
CA LEU A 108 18.77 11.36 6.58
C LEU A 108 19.56 10.98 7.83
N ASP A 109 20.24 11.96 8.40
CA ASP A 109 21.04 11.70 9.58
C ASP A 109 20.17 11.36 10.78
N ARG A 110 19.05 12.08 10.93
CA ARG A 110 18.10 11.76 12.00
C ARG A 110 17.56 10.34 11.85
N LEU A 111 17.23 9.95 10.63
CA LEU A 111 16.70 8.63 10.36
C LEU A 111 17.74 7.55 10.61
N ARG A 112 18.98 7.79 10.21
CA ARG A 112 20.05 6.84 10.45
C ARG A 112 20.22 6.57 11.92
N LYS A 113 20.18 7.61 12.74
CA LYS A 113 20.31 7.46 14.18
C LYS A 113 19.15 6.67 14.75
N LYS A 114 17.95 6.92 14.26
CA LYS A 114 16.76 6.22 14.71
C LYS A 114 16.85 4.72 14.40
N LEU A 115 17.32 4.39 13.21
CA LEU A 115 17.37 3.01 12.77
C LEU A 115 18.44 2.21 13.52
N ARG A 116 19.40 2.89 14.09
CA ARG A 116 20.44 2.22 14.87
C ARG A 116 20.00 1.84 16.27
N GLN A 117 18.90 2.40 16.72
CA GLN A 117 18.36 2.05 18.02
C GLN A 117 17.49 0.81 17.89
#